data_cf19faf34d32a78eb0cdb12c9110e91b
#
_entry.id   cf19faf34d32a78eb0cdb12c9110e91b
#
_cell.length_a   1.000
_cell.length_b   1.000
_cell.length_c   1.000
_cell.angle_alpha   90.00
_cell.angle_beta   90.00
_cell.angle_gamma   90.00
#
_symmetry.space_group_name_H-M   'P 1'
#
loop_
_entity.id
_entity.type
_entity.pdbx_description
1 polymer ?
#
loop_
_entity_poly.entity_id
_entity_poly.type
_entity_poly.pdbx_seq_one_letter_code
_entity_poly.pdbx_strand_id
1 'polypeptide(L)'
;MNKLLFLFLTILVTLNSCKAQDTRNNNLKNSKNMEKTTEKFDSWTYYTQRQGSEYVFEDHLRGKVRQFGGDNGSDFVEYARKQNELFGTYKEFYNKTKTLKKNGRYYYNKFSIGIWKLYNEDGYLIETIDKDIPYKNYPWEKVERFITEELKLNLFDKDVEVNRYIDEEVNLPIWYITWRTDSTEVFSIKINALTGKVISKEINEVRE
;
A
#
# COMPACT_ATOMS: atom_id res chain seq x y z
N MET A 1 4.57 74.16 41.49
CA MET A 1 5.17 73.07 42.28
C MET A 1 4.30 71.83 42.14
N ASN A 2 4.54 71.02 41.17
CA ASN A 2 3.70 69.83 40.91
C ASN A 2 4.50 68.60 41.23
N LYS A 3 4.04 67.83 42.19
CA LYS A 3 4.63 66.54 42.52
C LYS A 3 4.06 65.48 41.57
N LEU A 4 4.93 64.91 40.74
CA LEU A 4 4.61 63.83 39.88
C LEU A 4 4.63 62.50 40.67
N LEU A 5 3.47 61.85 40.80
CA LEU A 5 3.29 60.61 41.49
C LEU A 5 3.61 59.45 40.46
N PHE A 6 4.75 58.77 40.61
CA PHE A 6 5.06 57.57 39.85
C PHE A 6 4.34 56.36 40.43
N LEU A 7 3.36 55.90 39.69
CA LEU A 7 2.66 54.63 40.00
C LEU A 7 3.44 53.46 39.40
N PHE A 8 4.12 52.68 40.24
CA PHE A 8 4.76 51.43 39.83
C PHE A 8 3.67 50.36 39.67
N LEU A 9 3.36 50.01 38.42
CA LEU A 9 2.51 48.89 38.09
C LEU A 9 3.37 47.62 38.05
N THR A 10 3.39 46.85 39.13
CA THR A 10 4.03 45.51 39.15
C THR A 10 3.16 44.53 38.41
N ILE A 11 3.59 44.18 37.18
CA ILE A 11 2.99 43.10 36.41
C ILE A 11 3.46 41.79 37.01
N LEU A 12 2.57 41.08 37.68
CA LEU A 12 2.76 39.70 38.15
C LEU A 12 2.64 38.76 36.94
N VAL A 13 3.76 38.38 36.36
CA VAL A 13 3.79 37.34 35.33
C VAL A 13 3.63 35.99 36.03
N THR A 14 2.44 35.45 36.04
CA THR A 14 2.20 34.06 36.46
C THR A 14 2.72 33.15 35.33
N LEU A 15 3.87 32.53 35.57
CA LEU A 15 4.40 31.45 34.75
C LEU A 15 3.47 30.23 34.91
N ASN A 16 2.49 30.12 34.01
CA ASN A 16 1.80 28.86 33.80
C ASN A 16 2.79 27.85 33.20
N SER A 17 3.45 27.12 34.11
CA SER A 17 4.22 25.94 33.75
C SER A 17 3.26 24.92 33.13
N CYS A 18 3.16 24.91 31.79
CA CYS A 18 2.54 23.81 31.08
C CYS A 18 3.39 22.56 31.37
N LYS A 19 2.92 21.73 32.30
CA LYS A 19 3.41 20.36 32.40
C LYS A 19 3.05 19.69 31.09
N ALA A 20 4.04 19.53 30.21
CA ALA A 20 3.97 18.59 29.11
C ALA A 20 3.72 17.21 29.73
N GLN A 21 2.48 16.79 29.69
CA GLN A 21 2.08 15.45 30.08
C GLN A 21 2.76 14.49 29.14
N ASP A 22 3.68 13.71 29.67
CA ASP A 22 4.41 12.67 28.96
C ASP A 22 3.40 11.62 28.49
N THR A 23 2.91 11.78 27.26
CA THR A 23 1.94 10.89 26.61
C THR A 23 2.57 9.52 26.26
N ARG A 24 3.85 9.32 26.57
CA ARG A 24 4.55 8.04 26.33
C ARG A 24 4.13 6.90 27.27
N ASN A 25 3.57 7.22 28.45
CA ASN A 25 3.27 6.18 29.43
C ASN A 25 1.83 5.61 29.36
N ASN A 26 0.92 6.16 28.55
CA ASN A 26 -0.44 5.62 28.46
C ASN A 26 -0.62 4.51 27.43
N ASN A 27 0.36 4.27 26.53
CA ASN A 27 0.28 3.19 25.56
C ASN A 27 0.71 1.81 26.09
N LEU A 28 1.32 1.73 27.27
CA LEU A 28 1.79 0.46 27.84
C LEU A 28 0.73 -0.32 28.64
N LYS A 29 -0.41 0.29 28.99
CA LYS A 29 -1.47 -0.40 29.77
C LYS A 29 -2.52 -1.13 28.93
N ASN A 30 -2.55 -0.93 27.60
CA ASN A 30 -3.47 -1.64 26.69
C ASN A 30 -2.87 -2.89 26.01
N SER A 31 -1.75 -3.42 26.50
CA SER A 31 -1.02 -4.55 25.87
C SER A 31 -1.74 -5.90 25.97
N LYS A 32 -2.89 -6.00 26.63
CA LYS A 32 -3.56 -7.31 26.84
C LYS A 32 -4.29 -7.88 25.63
N ASN A 33 -4.48 -7.09 24.51
CA ASN A 33 -5.21 -7.54 23.31
C ASN A 33 -4.61 -7.04 22.00
N MET A 34 -3.29 -6.77 21.94
CA MET A 34 -2.68 -6.40 20.64
C MET A 34 -2.58 -7.65 19.76
N GLU A 35 -3.08 -7.53 18.53
CA GLU A 35 -2.91 -8.57 17.51
C GLU A 35 -1.42 -8.86 17.34
N LYS A 36 -1.06 -10.15 17.36
CA LYS A 36 0.32 -10.61 17.20
C LYS A 36 0.39 -11.68 16.14
N THR A 37 1.32 -11.53 15.19
CA THR A 37 1.67 -12.60 14.25
C THR A 37 2.79 -13.46 14.79
N THR A 38 2.73 -14.76 14.50
CA THR A 38 3.84 -15.72 14.72
C THR A 38 4.46 -16.16 13.39
N GLU A 39 3.97 -15.58 12.27
CA GLU A 39 4.43 -15.97 10.94
C GLU A 39 5.88 -15.57 10.72
N LYS A 40 6.66 -16.51 10.19
CA LYS A 40 8.07 -16.32 9.87
C LYS A 40 8.39 -16.81 8.46
N PHE A 41 9.34 -16.15 7.85
CA PHE A 41 9.91 -16.56 6.58
C PHE A 41 10.81 -17.79 6.74
N ASP A 42 10.60 -18.79 5.89
CA ASP A 42 11.48 -19.96 5.84
C ASP A 42 12.73 -19.65 4.99
N SER A 43 13.69 -19.00 5.62
CA SER A 43 14.93 -18.62 4.96
C SER A 43 15.81 -19.82 4.60
N TRP A 44 15.69 -20.95 5.32
CA TRP A 44 16.46 -22.15 5.02
C TRP A 44 16.01 -22.75 3.66
N THR A 45 14.72 -23.00 3.49
CA THR A 45 14.17 -23.47 2.22
C THR A 45 14.48 -22.50 1.08
N TYR A 46 14.29 -21.19 1.32
CA TYR A 46 14.59 -20.16 0.33
C TYR A 46 16.04 -20.24 -0.16
N TYR A 47 17.03 -20.22 0.75
CA TYR A 47 18.44 -20.23 0.35
C TYR A 47 18.90 -21.54 -0.28
N THR A 48 18.28 -22.67 0.07
CA THR A 48 18.63 -23.99 -0.49
C THR A 48 17.97 -24.25 -1.84
N GLN A 49 16.83 -23.63 -2.13
CA GLN A 49 16.04 -23.90 -3.34
C GLN A 49 16.06 -22.76 -4.38
N ARG A 50 16.56 -21.56 -4.01
CA ARG A 50 16.55 -20.41 -4.91
C ARG A 50 17.47 -20.64 -6.12
N GLN A 51 17.05 -20.09 -7.26
CA GLN A 51 17.83 -19.99 -8.49
C GLN A 51 18.21 -18.52 -8.69
N GLY A 52 19.49 -18.19 -8.56
CA GLY A 52 19.95 -16.81 -8.52
C GLY A 52 19.40 -16.08 -7.30
N SER A 53 18.65 -15.00 -7.52
CA SER A 53 18.07 -14.16 -6.45
C SER A 53 16.63 -14.52 -6.09
N GLU A 54 16.05 -15.57 -6.68
CA GLU A 54 14.63 -15.88 -6.51
C GLU A 54 14.38 -17.36 -6.26
N TYR A 55 13.33 -17.65 -5.49
CA TYR A 55 12.72 -18.97 -5.37
C TYR A 55 11.28 -18.90 -5.85
N VAL A 56 10.96 -19.69 -6.89
CA VAL A 56 9.62 -19.76 -7.49
C VAL A 56 9.11 -21.18 -7.42
N PHE A 57 7.90 -21.36 -6.88
CA PHE A 57 7.26 -22.67 -6.74
C PHE A 57 5.74 -22.57 -6.81
N GLU A 58 5.07 -23.71 -7.01
CA GLU A 58 3.61 -23.81 -6.94
C GLU A 58 3.17 -24.32 -5.57
N ASP A 59 2.24 -23.59 -4.96
CA ASP A 59 1.57 -23.96 -3.72
C ASP A 59 0.10 -24.26 -4.01
N HIS A 60 -0.39 -25.41 -3.55
CA HIS A 60 -1.75 -25.89 -3.90
C HIS A 60 -2.89 -24.97 -3.40
N LEU A 61 -2.66 -24.18 -2.37
CA LEU A 61 -3.65 -23.23 -1.81
C LEU A 61 -3.49 -21.82 -2.36
N ARG A 62 -2.23 -21.39 -2.58
CA ARG A 62 -1.88 -20.00 -2.90
C ARG A 62 -1.53 -19.78 -4.37
N GLY A 63 -1.34 -20.87 -5.15
CA GLY A 63 -0.91 -20.83 -6.53
C GLY A 63 0.59 -20.58 -6.67
N LYS A 64 0.99 -19.84 -7.68
CA LYS A 64 2.40 -19.50 -7.92
C LYS A 64 2.93 -18.57 -6.84
N VAL A 65 3.95 -19.02 -6.14
CA VAL A 65 4.66 -18.26 -5.10
C VAL A 65 6.03 -17.85 -5.64
N ARG A 66 6.38 -16.59 -5.41
CA ARG A 66 7.68 -16.02 -5.77
C ARG A 66 8.27 -15.34 -4.52
N GLN A 67 9.46 -15.76 -4.15
CA GLN A 67 10.20 -15.24 -3.01
C GLN A 67 11.52 -14.64 -3.47
N PHE A 68 11.96 -13.53 -2.87
CA PHE A 68 13.25 -12.89 -3.14
C PHE A 68 13.68 -12.00 -1.97
N GLY A 69 14.90 -11.49 -2.04
CA GLY A 69 15.49 -10.65 -1.00
C GLY A 69 16.48 -11.40 -0.12
N GLY A 70 16.75 -10.86 1.06
CA GLY A 70 17.67 -11.44 2.05
C GLY A 70 19.16 -11.18 1.79
N ASP A 71 19.52 -10.78 0.58
CA ASP A 71 20.91 -10.47 0.23
C ASP A 71 21.28 -9.05 0.71
N ASN A 72 22.53 -8.85 1.14
CA ASN A 72 23.04 -7.56 1.64
C ASN A 72 22.20 -6.94 2.76
N GLY A 73 21.51 -7.77 3.56
CA GLY A 73 20.69 -7.30 4.68
C GLY A 73 19.29 -6.80 4.28
N SER A 74 18.88 -6.92 3.01
CA SER A 74 17.53 -6.60 2.58
C SER A 74 16.48 -7.54 3.20
N ASP A 75 15.27 -7.04 3.38
CA ASP A 75 14.14 -7.84 3.85
C ASP A 75 13.75 -8.90 2.80
N PHE A 76 13.05 -9.96 3.25
CA PHE A 76 12.50 -10.96 2.34
C PHE A 76 11.11 -10.55 1.88
N VAL A 77 10.80 -10.85 0.63
CA VAL A 77 9.50 -10.56 0.02
C VAL A 77 8.92 -11.84 -0.56
N GLU A 78 7.64 -12.03 -0.37
CA GLU A 78 6.85 -13.10 -0.95
C GLU A 78 5.63 -12.53 -1.68
N TYR A 79 5.46 -12.92 -2.93
CA TYR A 79 4.23 -12.77 -3.71
C TYR A 79 3.60 -14.14 -3.92
N ALA A 80 2.29 -14.26 -3.76
CA ALA A 80 1.56 -15.47 -4.10
C ALA A 80 0.26 -15.13 -4.81
N ARG A 81 -0.06 -15.83 -5.93
CA ARG A 81 -1.28 -15.61 -6.68
C ARG A 81 -1.69 -16.86 -7.46
N LYS A 82 -2.97 -17.20 -7.41
CA LYS A 82 -3.54 -18.23 -8.29
C LYS A 82 -3.69 -17.72 -9.71
N GLN A 83 -3.54 -18.61 -10.67
CA GLN A 83 -3.60 -18.27 -12.08
C GLN A 83 -4.91 -17.59 -12.50
N ASN A 84 -6.02 -18.01 -11.90
CA ASN A 84 -7.37 -17.50 -12.22
C ASN A 84 -7.84 -16.39 -11.28
N GLU A 85 -6.95 -15.78 -10.49
CA GLU A 85 -7.27 -14.69 -9.60
C GLU A 85 -6.55 -13.42 -10.04
N LEU A 86 -7.27 -12.29 -10.09
CA LEU A 86 -6.70 -10.98 -10.41
C LEU A 86 -5.81 -10.45 -9.29
N PHE A 87 -6.10 -10.85 -8.05
CA PHE A 87 -5.40 -10.39 -6.86
C PHE A 87 -4.58 -11.51 -6.24
N GLY A 88 -3.39 -11.14 -5.79
CA GLY A 88 -2.53 -11.99 -5.00
C GLY A 88 -2.30 -11.45 -3.60
N THR A 89 -1.49 -12.16 -2.83
CA THR A 89 -1.01 -11.75 -1.51
C THR A 89 0.43 -11.28 -1.59
N TYR A 90 0.73 -10.23 -0.85
CA TYR A 90 2.06 -9.69 -0.63
C TYR A 90 2.45 -9.89 0.82
N LYS A 91 3.66 -10.35 1.07
CA LYS A 91 4.27 -10.41 2.40
C LYS A 91 5.70 -9.91 2.35
N GLU A 92 6.09 -9.17 3.37
CA GLU A 92 7.46 -8.73 3.60
C GLU A 92 7.86 -9.17 5.00
N PHE A 93 9.09 -9.66 5.15
CA PHE A 93 9.60 -10.21 6.41
C PHE A 93 10.91 -9.53 6.74
N TYR A 94 11.10 -9.18 8.01
CA TYR A 94 12.36 -8.65 8.50
C TYR A 94 13.52 -9.59 8.20
N ASN A 95 14.61 -9.07 7.65
CA ASN A 95 15.79 -9.89 7.38
C ASN A 95 16.34 -10.57 8.62
N LYS A 96 16.45 -9.84 9.73
CA LYS A 96 17.09 -10.31 10.96
C LYS A 96 16.25 -11.37 11.69
N THR A 97 15.02 -11.07 12.01
CA THR A 97 14.15 -11.92 12.84
C THR A 97 13.31 -12.91 12.01
N LYS A 98 13.23 -12.72 10.69
CA LYS A 98 12.37 -13.46 9.77
C LYS A 98 10.87 -13.26 10.05
N THR A 99 10.50 -12.45 11.04
CA THR A 99 9.12 -12.18 11.41
C THR A 99 8.41 -11.38 10.32
N LEU A 100 7.14 -11.67 10.08
CA LEU A 100 6.31 -10.90 9.17
C LEU A 100 6.34 -9.41 9.55
N LYS A 101 6.71 -8.56 8.58
CA LYS A 101 6.81 -7.11 8.72
C LYS A 101 5.57 -6.41 8.16
N LYS A 102 5.09 -6.89 7.01
CA LYS A 102 3.98 -6.28 6.32
C LYS A 102 3.25 -7.31 5.45
N ASN A 103 1.94 -7.25 5.42
CA ASN A 103 1.14 -8.04 4.49
C ASN A 103 -0.06 -7.27 3.94
N GLY A 104 -0.56 -7.73 2.79
CA GLY A 104 -1.72 -7.15 2.13
C GLY A 104 -2.03 -7.85 0.81
N ARG A 105 -2.93 -7.25 0.04
CA ARG A 105 -3.29 -7.72 -1.30
C ARG A 105 -2.76 -6.79 -2.38
N TYR A 106 -2.48 -7.35 -3.56
CA TYR A 106 -2.02 -6.58 -4.71
C TYR A 106 -2.67 -7.08 -6.01
N TYR A 107 -2.77 -6.19 -6.98
CA TYR A 107 -3.22 -6.49 -8.34
C TYR A 107 -2.00 -6.61 -9.27
N TYR A 108 -1.69 -7.80 -9.79
CA TYR A 108 -0.62 -8.07 -10.79
C TYR A 108 0.70 -7.32 -10.56
N ASN A 109 1.14 -7.11 -9.32
CA ASN A 109 2.30 -6.27 -8.95
C ASN A 109 2.19 -4.79 -9.37
N LYS A 110 0.98 -4.32 -9.71
CA LYS A 110 0.75 -2.95 -10.15
C LYS A 110 0.38 -2.03 -8.98
N PHE A 111 -0.60 -2.45 -8.16
CA PHE A 111 -1.01 -1.64 -7.02
C PHE A 111 -1.50 -2.48 -5.84
N SER A 112 -1.40 -1.89 -4.66
CA SER A 112 -1.93 -2.44 -3.41
C SER A 112 -3.43 -2.20 -3.30
N ILE A 113 -4.20 -3.14 -2.71
CA ILE A 113 -5.65 -3.04 -2.51
C ILE A 113 -6.02 -3.58 -1.13
N GLY A 114 -7.15 -3.13 -0.57
CA GLY A 114 -7.69 -3.60 0.70
C GLY A 114 -6.87 -3.19 1.91
N ILE A 115 -7.02 -3.95 2.95
CA ILE A 115 -6.37 -3.70 4.24
C ILE A 115 -4.94 -4.24 4.23
N TRP A 116 -4.01 -3.38 4.59
CA TRP A 116 -2.61 -3.71 4.81
C TRP A 116 -2.29 -3.63 6.29
N LYS A 117 -1.53 -4.62 6.79
CA LYS A 117 -1.11 -4.71 8.18
C LYS A 117 0.40 -4.62 8.27
N LEU A 118 0.90 -3.83 9.23
CA LEU A 118 2.32 -3.65 9.53
C LEU A 118 2.59 -4.14 10.94
N TYR A 119 3.68 -4.89 11.11
CA TYR A 119 4.09 -5.48 12.38
C TYR A 119 5.51 -5.04 12.72
N ASN A 120 5.83 -4.99 14.01
CA ASN A 120 7.21 -4.82 14.47
C ASN A 120 7.98 -6.14 14.46
N GLU A 121 9.28 -6.11 14.78
CA GLU A 121 10.14 -7.31 14.78
C GLU A 121 9.70 -8.38 15.80
N ASP A 122 8.99 -8.00 16.86
CA ASP A 122 8.40 -8.91 17.84
C ASP A 122 7.06 -9.51 17.37
N GLY A 123 6.56 -9.09 16.22
CA GLY A 123 5.32 -9.55 15.59
C GLY A 123 4.06 -8.81 16.05
N TYR A 124 4.15 -7.75 16.86
CA TYR A 124 2.97 -6.98 17.25
C TYR A 124 2.50 -6.06 16.11
N LEU A 125 1.19 -6.04 15.87
CA LEU A 125 0.57 -5.13 14.92
C LEU A 125 0.78 -3.68 15.38
N ILE A 126 1.40 -2.87 14.52
CA ILE A 126 1.69 -1.46 14.79
C ILE A 126 0.84 -0.51 13.95
N GLU A 127 0.37 -0.98 12.78
CA GLU A 127 -0.42 -0.15 11.88
C GLU A 127 -1.34 -0.98 11.00
N THR A 128 -2.51 -0.43 10.69
CA THR A 128 -3.45 -0.95 9.69
C THR A 128 -3.78 0.17 8.71
N ILE A 129 -3.55 -0.07 7.41
CA ILE A 129 -3.75 0.91 6.35
C ILE A 129 -4.80 0.38 5.38
N ASP A 130 -5.90 1.10 5.23
CA ASP A 130 -6.87 0.83 4.17
C ASP A 130 -6.45 1.56 2.89
N LYS A 131 -5.97 0.79 1.91
CA LYS A 131 -5.50 1.30 0.61
C LYS A 131 -6.64 1.74 -0.32
N ASP A 132 -7.88 1.44 0.04
CA ASP A 132 -9.04 1.75 -0.79
C ASP A 132 -9.72 3.07 -0.40
N ILE A 133 -9.33 3.69 0.74
CA ILE A 133 -9.91 4.96 1.19
C ILE A 133 -9.97 6.03 0.08
N PRO A 134 -8.90 6.30 -0.70
CA PRO A 134 -8.96 7.31 -1.77
C PRO A 134 -9.91 6.93 -2.90
N TYR A 135 -10.21 5.65 -3.07
CA TYR A 135 -10.96 5.08 -4.20
C TYR A 135 -12.37 4.64 -3.82
N LYS A 136 -12.83 4.87 -2.59
CA LYS A 136 -14.12 4.38 -2.07
C LYS A 136 -15.35 4.81 -2.86
N ASN A 137 -15.31 5.97 -3.52
CA ASN A 137 -16.44 6.47 -4.30
C ASN A 137 -16.56 5.79 -5.66
N TYR A 138 -15.43 5.34 -6.22
CA TYR A 138 -15.38 4.54 -7.44
C TYR A 138 -14.42 3.36 -7.21
N PRO A 139 -14.88 2.32 -6.44
CA PRO A 139 -14.06 1.19 -6.04
C PRO A 139 -13.77 0.24 -7.20
N TRP A 140 -12.93 -0.77 -6.93
CA TRP A 140 -12.51 -1.77 -7.92
C TRP A 140 -13.67 -2.40 -8.68
N GLU A 141 -14.74 -2.77 -8.01
CA GLU A 141 -15.90 -3.44 -8.60
C GLU A 141 -16.56 -2.61 -9.69
N LYS A 142 -16.51 -1.28 -9.59
CA LYS A 142 -16.99 -0.37 -10.64
C LYS A 142 -16.02 -0.29 -11.81
N VAL A 143 -14.72 -0.29 -11.53
CA VAL A 143 -13.66 -0.31 -12.56
C VAL A 143 -13.69 -1.62 -13.33
N GLU A 144 -13.77 -2.76 -12.63
CA GLU A 144 -13.89 -4.08 -13.22
C GLU A 144 -15.11 -4.15 -14.17
N ARG A 145 -16.28 -3.68 -13.70
CA ARG A 145 -17.49 -3.65 -14.51
C ARG A 145 -17.33 -2.75 -15.75
N PHE A 146 -16.74 -1.56 -15.58
CA PHE A 146 -16.45 -0.66 -16.69
C PHE A 146 -15.57 -1.34 -17.75
N ILE A 147 -14.52 -2.05 -17.33
CA ILE A 147 -13.61 -2.76 -18.23
C ILE A 147 -14.31 -3.92 -18.93
N THR A 148 -15.05 -4.74 -18.21
CA THR A 148 -15.64 -5.98 -18.74
C THR A 148 -16.94 -5.72 -19.50
N GLU A 149 -17.79 -4.81 -19.04
CA GLU A 149 -19.11 -4.58 -19.60
C GLU A 149 -19.16 -3.42 -20.61
N GLU A 150 -18.39 -2.34 -20.38
CA GLU A 150 -18.41 -1.19 -21.28
C GLU A 150 -17.30 -1.27 -22.34
N LEU A 151 -16.07 -1.56 -21.92
CA LEU A 151 -14.95 -1.70 -22.86
C LEU A 151 -14.88 -3.08 -23.51
N LYS A 152 -15.59 -4.10 -22.98
CA LYS A 152 -15.58 -5.50 -23.45
C LYS A 152 -14.21 -6.14 -23.46
N LEU A 153 -13.34 -5.74 -22.49
CA LEU A 153 -11.98 -6.25 -22.37
C LEU A 153 -11.92 -7.39 -21.34
N ASN A 154 -10.97 -8.31 -21.55
CA ASN A 154 -10.66 -9.37 -20.62
C ASN A 154 -9.52 -8.96 -19.70
N LEU A 155 -9.76 -8.86 -18.40
CA LEU A 155 -8.76 -8.50 -17.38
C LEU A 155 -7.62 -9.50 -17.22
N PHE A 156 -7.77 -10.71 -17.75
CA PHE A 156 -6.69 -11.72 -17.78
C PHE A 156 -5.84 -11.65 -19.05
N ASP A 157 -6.20 -10.77 -19.99
CA ASP A 157 -5.38 -10.52 -21.15
C ASP A 157 -4.10 -9.76 -20.74
N LYS A 158 -2.96 -10.22 -21.24
CA LYS A 158 -1.63 -9.61 -20.98
C LYS A 158 -1.52 -8.18 -21.51
N ASP A 159 -2.34 -7.84 -22.52
CA ASP A 159 -2.36 -6.54 -23.17
C ASP A 159 -3.33 -5.56 -22.49
N VAL A 160 -4.03 -5.99 -21.43
CA VAL A 160 -4.88 -5.14 -20.58
C VAL A 160 -4.19 -4.87 -19.25
N GLU A 161 -3.91 -3.62 -18.97
CA GLU A 161 -3.31 -3.19 -17.70
C GLU A 161 -4.21 -2.21 -16.97
N VAL A 162 -4.28 -2.38 -15.65
CA VAL A 162 -4.97 -1.44 -14.77
C VAL A 162 -3.98 -0.96 -13.70
N ASN A 163 -3.95 0.34 -13.50
CA ASN A 163 -3.17 0.99 -12.46
C ASN A 163 -4.04 1.96 -11.67
N ARG A 164 -3.58 2.33 -10.48
CA ARG A 164 -4.17 3.43 -9.71
C ARG A 164 -3.08 4.22 -8.99
N TYR A 165 -3.25 5.52 -8.93
CA TYR A 165 -2.31 6.42 -8.28
C TYR A 165 -3.03 7.69 -7.82
N ILE A 166 -2.38 8.45 -6.95
CA ILE A 166 -2.78 9.82 -6.63
C ILE A 166 -2.00 10.74 -7.56
N ASP A 167 -2.71 11.53 -8.33
CA ASP A 167 -2.12 12.64 -9.08
C ASP A 167 -1.70 13.70 -8.07
N GLU A 168 -0.39 13.89 -7.90
CA GLU A 168 0.17 14.74 -6.84
C GLU A 168 -0.08 16.25 -7.08
N GLU A 169 -0.21 16.67 -8.33
CA GLU A 169 -0.43 18.09 -8.67
C GLU A 169 -1.82 18.57 -8.23
N VAL A 170 -2.81 17.72 -8.35
CA VAL A 170 -4.21 18.05 -8.04
C VAL A 170 -4.77 17.24 -6.87
N ASN A 171 -3.94 16.39 -6.24
CA ASN A 171 -4.31 15.46 -5.16
C ASN A 171 -5.56 14.63 -5.52
N LEU A 172 -5.60 14.11 -6.73
CA LEU A 172 -6.73 13.40 -7.28
C LEU A 172 -6.45 11.90 -7.42
N PRO A 173 -7.24 11.00 -6.80
CA PRO A 173 -7.11 9.57 -7.04
C PRO A 173 -7.61 9.21 -8.44
N ILE A 174 -6.76 8.52 -9.19
CA ILE A 174 -6.97 8.17 -10.59
C ILE A 174 -6.95 6.64 -10.72
N TRP A 175 -7.89 6.12 -11.51
CA TRP A 175 -7.77 4.83 -12.16
C TRP A 175 -7.23 5.03 -13.58
N TYR A 176 -6.23 4.25 -13.96
CA TYR A 176 -5.60 4.32 -15.27
C TYR A 176 -5.65 2.94 -15.92
N ILE A 177 -6.32 2.85 -17.05
CA ILE A 177 -6.56 1.62 -17.81
C ILE A 177 -5.86 1.77 -19.14
N THR A 178 -5.04 0.81 -19.52
CA THR A 178 -4.42 0.74 -20.85
C THR A 178 -4.67 -0.62 -21.48
N TRP A 179 -4.79 -0.65 -22.79
CA TRP A 179 -4.89 -1.90 -23.54
C TRP A 179 -4.38 -1.71 -24.96
N ARG A 180 -4.03 -2.84 -25.60
CA ARG A 180 -3.67 -2.89 -27.02
C ARG A 180 -4.71 -3.70 -27.78
N THR A 181 -5.05 -3.24 -28.99
CA THR A 181 -5.92 -3.97 -29.92
C THR A 181 -5.13 -4.70 -30.99
N ASP A 182 -3.95 -4.19 -31.32
CA ASP A 182 -2.97 -4.74 -32.24
C ASP A 182 -1.55 -4.32 -31.84
N SER A 183 -0.56 -4.53 -32.69
CA SER A 183 0.83 -4.20 -32.40
C SER A 183 1.16 -2.69 -32.44
N THR A 184 0.24 -1.86 -32.96
CA THR A 184 0.55 -0.46 -33.30
C THR A 184 -0.12 0.57 -32.41
N GLU A 185 -1.23 0.25 -31.76
CA GLU A 185 -2.00 1.22 -30.98
C GLU A 185 -2.12 0.82 -29.52
N VAL A 186 -1.87 1.77 -28.63
CA VAL A 186 -2.14 1.68 -27.19
C VAL A 186 -3.23 2.66 -26.82
N PHE A 187 -4.34 2.13 -26.36
CA PHE A 187 -5.44 2.90 -25.81
C PHE A 187 -5.22 3.17 -24.34
N SER A 188 -5.62 4.34 -23.86
CA SER A 188 -5.60 4.63 -22.44
C SER A 188 -6.83 5.43 -22.01
N ILE A 189 -7.28 5.17 -20.79
CA ILE A 189 -8.38 5.89 -20.12
C ILE A 189 -7.95 6.24 -18.70
N LYS A 190 -8.17 7.51 -18.33
CA LYS A 190 -8.09 7.95 -16.94
C LYS A 190 -9.48 8.20 -16.38
N ILE A 191 -9.78 7.67 -15.21
CA ILE A 191 -11.05 7.84 -14.49
C ILE A 191 -10.76 8.53 -13.16
N ASN A 192 -11.49 9.61 -12.88
CA ASN A 192 -11.49 10.26 -11.58
C ASN A 192 -12.16 9.35 -10.54
N ALA A 193 -11.42 8.85 -9.57
CA ALA A 193 -11.95 7.90 -8.59
C ALA A 193 -12.90 8.54 -7.54
N LEU A 194 -12.99 9.88 -7.46
CA LEU A 194 -13.96 10.55 -6.60
C LEU A 194 -15.34 10.63 -7.26
N THR A 195 -15.39 10.75 -8.60
CA THR A 195 -16.63 11.00 -9.33
C THR A 195 -17.04 9.87 -10.26
N GLY A 196 -16.13 8.97 -10.63
CA GLY A 196 -16.32 7.94 -11.64
C GLY A 196 -16.32 8.47 -13.08
N LYS A 197 -16.03 9.76 -13.30
CA LYS A 197 -16.01 10.34 -14.64
C LYS A 197 -14.70 10.05 -15.35
N VAL A 198 -14.78 9.71 -16.62
CA VAL A 198 -13.63 9.67 -17.53
C VAL A 198 -13.11 11.09 -17.71
N ILE A 199 -11.80 11.29 -17.45
CA ILE A 199 -11.13 12.60 -17.58
C ILE A 199 -10.21 12.68 -18.79
N SER A 200 -9.70 11.55 -19.29
CA SER A 200 -9.01 11.47 -20.58
C SER A 200 -9.24 10.13 -21.26
N LYS A 201 -9.21 10.17 -22.61
CA LYS A 201 -9.10 9.00 -23.50
C LYS A 201 -8.06 9.34 -24.55
N GLU A 202 -7.05 8.50 -24.67
CA GLU A 202 -5.93 8.74 -25.58
C GLU A 202 -5.65 7.48 -26.39
N ILE A 203 -5.21 7.67 -27.63
CA ILE A 203 -4.70 6.63 -28.51
C ILE A 203 -3.28 7.04 -28.86
N ASN A 204 -2.32 6.20 -28.54
CA ASN A 204 -0.91 6.43 -28.81
C ASN A 204 -0.42 5.39 -29.81
N GLU A 205 0.21 5.83 -30.89
CA GLU A 205 0.90 4.92 -31.79
C GLU A 205 2.21 4.46 -31.16
N VAL A 206 2.45 3.14 -31.17
CA VAL A 206 3.75 2.58 -30.79
C VAL A 206 4.70 2.84 -31.95
N ARG A 207 5.63 3.79 -31.77
CA ARG A 207 6.76 3.95 -32.70
C ARG A 207 7.72 2.81 -32.48
N GLU A 208 7.96 2.01 -33.51
CA GLU A 208 9.04 1.01 -33.56
C GLU A 208 10.43 1.66 -33.42
#